data_10f619196e97812821e7bc96269f2af1
#
_entry.id   10f619196e97812821e7bc96269f2af1
#
_cell.length_a   1.000
_cell.length_b   1.000
_cell.length_c   1.000
_cell.angle_alpha   90.00
_cell.angle_beta   90.00
_cell.angle_gamma   90.00
#
_symmetry.space_group_name_H-M   'P 1'
#
loop_
_entity.id
_entity.type
_entity.pdbx_description
1 polymer ?
#
loop_
_entity_poly.entity_id
_entity_poly.type
_entity_poly.pdbx_seq_one_letter_code
_entity_poly.pdbx_strand_id
1 'polypeptide(L)'
;MAVNGTAADLRVAGRGPTIWLAGSPDELREWMPLGIAGIVTNTVVLNQYAKPYGSVIKLIEAYLEITDKPVVMEIDGHSVEELLEVGKVFTEMSDQIILKIPCSVNGLKAFAALKTEGVETFCTTVFSLTQAAAVAQAGVDHILPFCEPVKEVGGDPTRLIRECAQMFGDRQQRPLIMAALVRTVETAHAAFRDGCDELVTMWTVYR
;
A
#
# COMPACT_ATOMS: atom_id res chain seq x y z
N MET A 1 16.13 21.70 -5.41
CA MET A 1 14.70 21.78 -5.09
C MET A 1 14.19 20.36 -5.11
N ALA A 2 14.02 19.75 -3.94
CA ALA A 2 13.40 18.43 -3.82
C ALA A 2 11.92 18.61 -4.16
N VAL A 3 11.43 17.90 -5.16
CA VAL A 3 10.01 17.78 -5.44
C VAL A 3 9.49 16.78 -4.41
N ASN A 4 8.89 17.27 -3.34
CA ASN A 4 8.08 16.45 -2.44
C ASN A 4 6.83 16.02 -3.22
N GLY A 5 6.97 15.00 -4.07
CA GLY A 5 5.86 14.41 -4.80
C GLY A 5 5.18 13.37 -3.91
N THR A 6 3.90 13.57 -3.62
CA THR A 6 3.04 12.52 -3.04
C THR A 6 2.91 11.35 -4.03
N ALA A 7 2.47 10.17 -3.58
CA ALA A 7 2.17 9.05 -4.49
C ALA A 7 1.18 9.47 -5.59
N ALA A 8 0.30 10.45 -5.31
CA ALA A 8 -0.58 11.10 -6.29
C ALA A 8 0.19 11.80 -7.43
N ASP A 9 1.34 12.41 -7.15
CA ASP A 9 2.12 13.15 -8.15
C ASP A 9 2.81 12.24 -9.16
N LEU A 10 3.13 11.00 -8.79
CA LEU A 10 3.70 10.01 -9.71
C LEU A 10 2.72 9.59 -10.82
N ARG A 11 1.41 9.70 -10.56
CA ARG A 11 0.34 9.48 -11.56
C ARG A 11 0.19 10.63 -12.56
N VAL A 12 0.48 11.85 -12.15
CA VAL A 12 0.38 13.04 -13.03
C VAL A 12 1.29 12.89 -14.26
N ALA A 13 2.29 12.02 -14.20
CA ALA A 13 3.15 11.73 -15.35
C ALA A 13 2.46 10.96 -16.49
N GLY A 14 1.21 10.46 -16.32
CA GLY A 14 0.39 9.84 -17.39
C GLY A 14 1.02 8.60 -18.04
N ARG A 15 1.89 7.87 -17.32
CA ARG A 15 2.66 6.74 -17.86
C ARG A 15 2.06 5.35 -17.59
N GLY A 16 0.86 5.28 -17.04
CA GLY A 16 0.18 4.04 -16.70
C GLY A 16 0.31 3.64 -15.22
N PRO A 17 -0.05 2.40 -14.85
CA PRO A 17 -0.03 1.92 -13.47
C PRO A 17 1.36 2.01 -12.83
N THR A 18 1.40 2.30 -11.52
CA THR A 18 2.65 2.35 -10.78
C THR A 18 2.99 1.00 -10.15
N ILE A 19 4.30 0.72 -10.02
CA ILE A 19 4.80 -0.49 -9.38
C ILE A 19 5.48 -0.13 -8.07
N TRP A 20 5.07 -0.83 -7.02
CA TRP A 20 5.60 -0.75 -5.68
C TRP A 20 6.24 -2.09 -5.32
N LEU A 21 7.29 -2.08 -4.51
CA LEU A 21 7.99 -3.30 -4.13
C LEU A 21 7.92 -3.56 -2.63
N ALA A 22 7.92 -4.85 -2.30
CA ALA A 22 8.13 -5.37 -0.96
C ALA A 22 9.40 -6.23 -0.95
N GLY A 23 10.18 -6.14 0.14
CA GLY A 23 11.45 -6.85 0.31
C GLY A 23 12.28 -6.20 1.42
N SER A 24 13.47 -6.72 1.69
CA SER A 24 14.41 -6.07 2.62
C SER A 24 15.07 -4.83 1.98
N PRO A 25 15.62 -3.89 2.78
CA PRO A 25 16.37 -2.75 2.23
C PRO A 25 17.51 -3.18 1.29
N ASP A 26 18.23 -4.24 1.62
CA ASP A 26 19.34 -4.72 0.80
C ASP A 26 18.88 -5.24 -0.57
N GLU A 27 17.76 -5.97 -0.61
CA GLU A 27 17.15 -6.45 -1.85
C GLU A 27 16.61 -5.31 -2.72
N LEU A 28 16.06 -4.26 -2.11
CA LEU A 28 15.38 -3.19 -2.82
C LEU A 28 16.32 -2.07 -3.28
N ARG A 29 17.50 -1.92 -2.70
CA ARG A 29 18.45 -0.82 -2.98
C ARG A 29 18.73 -0.62 -4.47
N GLU A 30 18.91 -1.70 -5.23
CA GLU A 30 19.19 -1.63 -6.67
C GLU A 30 17.94 -1.29 -7.51
N TRP A 31 16.74 -1.56 -6.98
CA TRP A 31 15.47 -1.38 -7.70
C TRP A 31 14.91 0.05 -7.59
N MET A 32 15.12 0.70 -6.46
CA MET A 32 14.52 2.01 -6.18
C MET A 32 14.87 3.09 -7.23
N PRO A 33 16.08 3.16 -7.80
CA PRO A 33 16.40 4.10 -8.87
C PRO A 33 15.73 3.80 -10.21
N LEU A 34 15.16 2.60 -10.40
CA LEU A 34 14.64 2.12 -11.67
C LEU A 34 13.17 2.49 -11.94
N GLY A 35 12.65 3.54 -11.31
CA GLY A 35 11.28 4.03 -11.56
C GLY A 35 10.20 3.36 -10.70
N ILE A 36 10.59 2.62 -9.66
CA ILE A 36 9.68 2.08 -8.64
C ILE A 36 9.03 3.23 -7.87
N ALA A 37 7.73 3.14 -7.60
CA ALA A 37 6.96 4.21 -6.97
C ALA A 37 7.24 4.36 -5.46
N GLY A 38 7.52 3.27 -4.78
CA GLY A 38 7.82 3.26 -3.36
C GLY A 38 7.92 1.85 -2.79
N ILE A 39 8.03 1.76 -1.47
CA ILE A 39 8.15 0.51 -0.72
C ILE A 39 6.85 0.28 0.07
N VAL A 40 6.33 -0.95 0.03
CA VAL A 40 5.17 -1.32 0.84
C VAL A 40 5.56 -2.43 1.80
N THR A 41 5.45 -2.17 3.09
CA THR A 41 5.70 -3.16 4.12
C THR A 41 4.41 -3.87 4.57
N ASN A 42 4.56 -4.91 5.36
CA ASN A 42 3.51 -5.53 6.14
C ASN A 42 4.11 -6.14 7.42
N THR A 43 3.27 -6.52 8.36
CA THR A 43 3.71 -7.07 9.65
C THR A 43 4.59 -8.32 9.51
N VAL A 44 4.35 -9.15 8.48
CA VAL A 44 5.19 -10.33 8.19
C VAL A 44 6.58 -9.90 7.71
N VAL A 45 6.65 -8.98 6.74
CA VAL A 45 7.90 -8.41 6.21
C VAL A 45 8.69 -7.73 7.32
N LEU A 46 8.03 -6.90 8.14
CA LEU A 46 8.67 -6.21 9.26
C LEU A 46 9.27 -7.20 10.27
N ASN A 47 8.49 -8.22 10.67
CA ASN A 47 8.98 -9.24 11.62
C ASN A 47 10.13 -10.08 11.03
N GLN A 48 10.06 -10.41 9.75
CA GLN A 48 11.10 -11.20 9.08
C GLN A 48 12.42 -10.43 8.99
N TYR A 49 12.37 -9.16 8.61
CA TYR A 49 13.56 -8.37 8.33
C TYR A 49 14.05 -7.51 9.50
N ALA A 50 13.28 -7.31 10.58
CA ALA A 50 13.73 -6.51 11.70
C ALA A 50 14.89 -7.14 12.50
N LYS A 51 14.99 -8.47 12.54
CA LYS A 51 16.01 -9.16 13.35
C LYS A 51 17.46 -8.77 13.02
N PRO A 52 17.89 -8.76 11.75
CA PRO A 52 19.23 -8.30 11.38
C PRO A 52 19.52 -6.84 11.75
N TYR A 53 18.51 -5.99 11.77
CA TYR A 53 18.64 -4.58 12.12
C TYR A 53 18.52 -4.30 13.63
N GLY A 54 18.09 -5.29 14.42
CA GLY A 54 17.94 -5.20 15.87
C GLY A 54 16.61 -4.58 16.35
N SER A 55 15.89 -3.86 15.50
CA SER A 55 14.54 -3.35 15.80
C SER A 55 13.78 -2.99 14.52
N VAL A 56 12.45 -2.83 14.62
CA VAL A 56 11.60 -2.32 13.52
C VAL A 56 11.99 -0.89 13.17
N ILE A 57 12.28 -0.05 14.15
CA ILE A 57 12.70 1.35 13.93
C ILE A 57 13.96 1.42 13.05
N LYS A 58 14.99 0.65 13.39
CA LYS A 58 16.22 0.60 12.59
C LYS A 58 16.01 0.02 11.19
N LEU A 59 15.08 -0.92 11.04
CA LEU A 59 14.69 -1.40 9.71
C LEU A 59 14.03 -0.29 8.89
N ILE A 60 13.17 0.54 9.52
CA ILE A 60 12.53 1.67 8.84
C ILE A 60 13.58 2.71 8.44
N GLU A 61 14.50 3.06 9.35
CA GLU A 61 15.63 3.94 9.04
C GLU A 61 16.40 3.44 7.80
N ALA A 62 16.67 2.12 7.73
CA ALA A 62 17.35 1.53 6.58
C ALA A 62 16.52 1.61 5.27
N TYR A 63 15.19 1.54 5.33
CA TYR A 63 14.35 1.81 4.16
C TYR A 63 14.45 3.28 3.74
N LEU A 64 14.40 4.22 4.67
CA LEU A 64 14.50 5.65 4.40
C LEU A 64 15.88 6.05 3.83
N GLU A 65 16.93 5.32 4.16
CA GLU A 65 18.29 5.53 3.62
C GLU A 65 18.43 5.13 2.14
N ILE A 66 17.64 4.18 1.65
CA ILE A 66 17.78 3.66 0.28
C ILE A 66 16.91 4.38 -0.74
N THR A 67 15.99 5.25 -0.32
CA THR A 67 15.07 5.93 -1.23
C THR A 67 14.57 7.25 -0.65
N ASP A 68 14.27 8.20 -1.53
CA ASP A 68 13.53 9.43 -1.25
C ASP A 68 12.02 9.29 -1.52
N LYS A 69 11.57 8.07 -1.87
CA LYS A 69 10.19 7.77 -2.23
C LYS A 69 9.38 7.30 -1.03
N PRO A 70 8.04 7.25 -1.13
CA PRO A 70 7.20 6.80 -0.04
C PRO A 70 7.54 5.40 0.47
N VAL A 71 7.46 5.24 1.79
CA VAL A 71 7.57 3.97 2.51
C VAL A 71 6.27 3.73 3.26
N VAL A 72 5.49 2.76 2.80
CA VAL A 72 4.18 2.44 3.36
C VAL A 72 4.34 1.45 4.51
N MET A 73 3.98 1.91 5.71
CA MET A 73 4.11 1.17 6.98
C MET A 73 2.77 0.59 7.41
N GLU A 74 2.70 -0.75 7.51
CA GLU A 74 1.53 -1.40 8.09
C GLU A 74 1.55 -1.29 9.60
N ILE A 75 0.44 -0.83 10.15
CA ILE A 75 0.19 -0.76 11.59
C ILE A 75 -1.07 -1.56 11.94
N ASP A 76 -1.03 -2.19 13.10
CA ASP A 76 -2.14 -2.92 13.69
C ASP A 76 -2.45 -2.36 15.09
N GLY A 77 -3.71 -2.48 15.54
CA GLY A 77 -4.14 -2.05 16.88
C GLY A 77 -5.53 -2.58 17.22
N HIS A 78 -5.78 -2.74 18.50
CA HIS A 78 -7.07 -3.23 19.04
C HIS A 78 -8.09 -2.11 19.26
N SER A 79 -7.65 -0.85 19.22
CA SER A 79 -8.52 0.34 19.31
C SER A 79 -8.11 1.40 18.28
N VAL A 80 -8.94 2.42 18.13
CA VAL A 80 -8.64 3.58 17.26
C VAL A 80 -7.47 4.37 17.83
N GLU A 81 -7.49 4.57 19.15
CA GLU A 81 -6.46 5.31 19.88
C GLU A 81 -5.08 4.65 19.68
N GLU A 82 -5.01 3.31 19.83
CA GLU A 82 -3.77 2.56 19.60
C GLU A 82 -3.28 2.70 18.17
N LEU A 83 -4.17 2.60 17.16
CA LEU A 83 -3.80 2.80 15.75
C LEU A 83 -3.23 4.20 15.50
N LEU A 84 -3.85 5.24 16.07
CA LEU A 84 -3.39 6.62 15.89
C LEU A 84 -2.07 6.89 16.62
N GLU A 85 -1.90 6.36 17.84
CA GLU A 85 -0.66 6.48 18.62
C GLU A 85 0.51 5.78 17.93
N VAL A 86 0.33 4.54 17.47
CA VAL A 86 1.36 3.80 16.73
C VAL A 86 1.65 4.48 15.39
N GLY A 87 0.63 4.92 14.69
CA GLY A 87 0.78 5.65 13.43
C GLY A 87 1.63 6.91 13.59
N LYS A 88 1.39 7.68 14.65
CA LYS A 88 2.14 8.89 14.97
C LYS A 88 3.63 8.63 15.16
N VAL A 89 3.99 7.55 15.85
CA VAL A 89 5.41 7.17 16.04
C VAL A 89 6.14 7.05 14.70
N PHE A 90 5.49 6.46 13.71
CA PHE A 90 6.11 6.28 12.40
C PHE A 90 6.08 7.55 11.56
N THR A 91 4.98 8.29 11.52
CA THR A 91 4.90 9.54 10.74
C THR A 91 5.81 10.64 11.27
N GLU A 92 6.14 10.64 12.57
CA GLU A 92 7.14 11.55 13.16
C GLU A 92 8.59 11.23 12.75
N MET A 93 8.86 10.01 12.20
CA MET A 93 10.20 9.66 11.73
C MET A 93 10.54 10.32 10.38
N SER A 94 9.57 10.43 9.46
CA SER A 94 9.77 11.02 8.14
C SER A 94 8.45 11.30 7.43
N ASP A 95 8.41 12.39 6.66
CA ASP A 95 7.31 12.72 5.75
C ASP A 95 7.14 11.72 4.58
N GLN A 96 8.12 10.81 4.39
CA GLN A 96 8.02 9.72 3.41
C GLN A 96 7.12 8.58 3.88
N ILE A 97 6.80 8.51 5.17
CA ILE A 97 6.04 7.40 5.74
C ILE A 97 4.54 7.63 5.52
N ILE A 98 3.92 6.63 4.90
CA ILE A 98 2.48 6.56 4.70
C ILE A 98 1.93 5.39 5.52
N LEU A 99 0.81 5.60 6.19
CA LEU A 99 0.20 4.57 7.05
C LEU A 99 -0.66 3.60 6.24
N LYS A 100 -0.51 2.31 6.53
CA LYS A 100 -1.34 1.24 5.99
C LYS A 100 -2.04 0.51 7.13
N ILE A 101 -3.38 0.47 7.09
CA ILE A 101 -4.23 -0.07 8.17
C ILE A 101 -5.15 -1.14 7.60
N PRO A 102 -5.37 -2.27 8.32
CA PRO A 102 -6.32 -3.30 7.90
C PRO A 102 -7.77 -2.80 7.84
N CYS A 103 -8.54 -3.33 6.90
CA CYS A 103 -9.97 -3.08 6.76
C CYS A 103 -10.75 -3.67 7.96
N SER A 104 -11.03 -2.82 8.93
CA SER A 104 -11.77 -3.17 10.15
C SER A 104 -12.63 -2.00 10.60
N VAL A 105 -13.53 -2.21 11.59
CA VAL A 105 -14.32 -1.11 12.16
C VAL A 105 -13.43 -0.04 12.79
N ASN A 106 -12.37 -0.45 13.50
CA ASN A 106 -11.40 0.50 14.06
C ASN A 106 -10.59 1.19 12.96
N GLY A 107 -10.20 0.44 11.92
CA GLY A 107 -9.55 1.00 10.73
C GLY A 107 -10.40 2.07 10.06
N LEU A 108 -11.71 1.83 9.84
CA LEU A 108 -12.62 2.84 9.26
C LEU A 108 -12.65 4.13 10.09
N LYS A 109 -12.70 4.04 11.41
CA LYS A 109 -12.67 5.19 12.30
C LYS A 109 -11.32 5.92 12.26
N ALA A 110 -10.22 5.16 12.23
CA ALA A 110 -8.88 5.73 12.12
C ALA A 110 -8.69 6.46 10.77
N PHE A 111 -9.15 5.90 9.66
CA PHE A 111 -9.12 6.57 8.35
C PHE A 111 -9.89 7.89 8.36
N ALA A 112 -11.09 7.92 8.94
CA ALA A 112 -11.88 9.13 9.04
C ALA A 112 -11.18 10.23 9.86
N ALA A 113 -10.47 9.86 10.95
CA ALA A 113 -9.68 10.79 11.74
C ALA A 113 -8.46 11.30 10.95
N LEU A 114 -7.65 10.40 10.39
CA LEU A 114 -6.44 10.73 9.61
C LEU A 114 -6.77 11.60 8.39
N LYS A 115 -7.91 11.38 7.74
CA LYS A 115 -8.37 12.22 6.64
C LYS A 115 -8.59 13.67 7.03
N THR A 116 -9.08 13.94 8.24
CA THR A 116 -9.27 15.33 8.71
C THR A 116 -7.93 16.04 8.96
N GLU A 117 -6.86 15.27 9.18
CA GLU A 117 -5.49 15.75 9.37
C GLU A 117 -4.70 15.84 8.05
N GLY A 118 -5.31 15.44 6.93
CA GLY A 118 -4.68 15.45 5.61
C GLY A 118 -3.63 14.35 5.42
N VAL A 119 -3.65 13.30 6.24
CA VAL A 119 -2.71 12.17 6.16
C VAL A 119 -3.14 11.22 5.07
N GLU A 120 -2.23 10.91 4.14
CA GLU A 120 -2.42 9.90 3.10
C GLU A 120 -2.45 8.49 3.72
N THR A 121 -3.39 7.64 3.26
CA THR A 121 -3.61 6.32 3.88
C THR A 121 -3.84 5.22 2.88
N PHE A 122 -3.40 4.00 3.25
CA PHE A 122 -3.61 2.74 2.54
C PHE A 122 -4.49 1.81 3.37
N CYS A 123 -5.56 1.26 2.78
CA CYS A 123 -6.37 0.24 3.41
C CYS A 123 -6.01 -1.15 2.88
N THR A 124 -5.46 -2.02 3.74
CA THR A 124 -5.12 -3.40 3.39
C THR A 124 -6.23 -4.39 3.77
N THR A 125 -6.09 -5.66 3.38
CA THR A 125 -7.06 -6.75 3.66
C THR A 125 -8.46 -6.49 3.10
N VAL A 126 -8.56 -5.92 1.91
CA VAL A 126 -9.84 -5.71 1.23
C VAL A 126 -10.21 -6.96 0.44
N PHE A 127 -11.35 -7.59 0.79
CA PHE A 127 -11.82 -8.85 0.20
C PHE A 127 -13.21 -8.74 -0.44
N SER A 128 -13.89 -7.60 -0.31
CA SER A 128 -15.21 -7.42 -0.88
C SER A 128 -15.45 -5.99 -1.38
N LEU A 129 -16.38 -5.88 -2.35
CA LEU A 129 -16.78 -4.60 -2.88
C LEU A 129 -17.45 -3.69 -1.81
N THR A 130 -18.15 -4.31 -0.85
CA THR A 130 -18.74 -3.59 0.28
C THR A 130 -17.66 -2.98 1.19
N GLN A 131 -16.58 -3.72 1.45
CA GLN A 131 -15.43 -3.17 2.19
C GLN A 131 -14.79 -2.02 1.42
N ALA A 132 -14.53 -2.21 0.11
CA ALA A 132 -13.98 -1.15 -0.74
C ALA A 132 -14.83 0.13 -0.72
N ALA A 133 -16.17 0.00 -0.80
CA ALA A 133 -17.07 1.13 -0.71
C ALA A 133 -17.02 1.81 0.66
N ALA A 134 -17.00 1.04 1.75
CA ALA A 134 -16.96 1.59 3.11
C ALA A 134 -15.68 2.37 3.38
N VAL A 135 -14.51 1.83 3.01
CA VAL A 135 -13.23 2.52 3.23
C VAL A 135 -13.07 3.74 2.32
N ALA A 136 -13.62 3.71 1.11
CA ALA A 136 -13.68 4.89 0.25
C ALA A 136 -14.50 6.02 0.89
N GLN A 137 -15.65 5.72 1.52
CA GLN A 137 -16.45 6.69 2.27
C GLN A 137 -15.71 7.23 3.51
N ALA A 138 -14.84 6.44 4.13
CA ALA A 138 -13.98 6.88 5.23
C ALA A 138 -12.82 7.79 4.77
N GLY A 139 -12.64 7.98 3.46
CA GLY A 139 -11.66 8.91 2.90
C GLY A 139 -10.28 8.31 2.64
N VAL A 140 -10.18 6.98 2.56
CA VAL A 140 -8.93 6.27 2.20
C VAL A 140 -8.47 6.68 0.81
N ASP A 141 -7.16 6.83 0.65
CA ASP A 141 -6.55 7.22 -0.62
C ASP A 141 -6.18 6.01 -1.50
N HIS A 142 -5.82 4.86 -0.88
CA HIS A 142 -5.46 3.63 -1.58
C HIS A 142 -6.16 2.40 -0.96
N ILE A 143 -6.75 1.55 -1.78
CA ILE A 143 -7.33 0.27 -1.36
C ILE A 143 -6.53 -0.89 -1.94
N LEU A 144 -6.32 -1.92 -1.12
CA LEU A 144 -5.51 -3.09 -1.47
C LEU A 144 -6.35 -4.38 -1.54
N PRO A 145 -7.03 -4.66 -2.68
CA PRO A 145 -7.64 -5.97 -2.92
C PRO A 145 -6.57 -7.06 -2.93
N PHE A 146 -6.80 -8.15 -2.18
CA PHE A 146 -5.87 -9.27 -2.09
C PHE A 146 -6.12 -10.28 -3.21
N CYS A 147 -5.07 -10.60 -3.98
CA CYS A 147 -5.15 -11.50 -5.15
C CYS A 147 -4.90 -12.96 -4.78
N GLU A 148 -3.71 -13.32 -4.28
CA GLU A 148 -3.35 -14.73 -4.09
C GLU A 148 -4.24 -15.50 -3.11
N PRO A 149 -4.71 -14.96 -1.96
CA PRO A 149 -5.61 -15.70 -1.09
C PRO A 149 -6.92 -16.12 -1.77
N VAL A 150 -7.40 -15.32 -2.73
CA VAL A 150 -8.59 -15.65 -3.53
C VAL A 150 -8.28 -16.78 -4.51
N LYS A 151 -7.12 -16.75 -5.15
CA LYS A 151 -6.64 -17.78 -6.07
C LYS A 151 -6.41 -19.12 -5.36
N GLU A 152 -5.84 -19.11 -4.16
CA GLU A 152 -5.57 -20.30 -3.34
C GLU A 152 -6.85 -21.09 -3.00
N VAL A 153 -8.00 -20.41 -2.90
CA VAL A 153 -9.31 -21.05 -2.70
C VAL A 153 -10.08 -21.28 -4.01
N GLY A 154 -9.43 -21.16 -5.17
CA GLY A 154 -10.01 -21.44 -6.47
C GLY A 154 -10.87 -20.31 -7.06
N GLY A 155 -10.78 -19.09 -6.50
CA GLY A 155 -11.46 -17.91 -7.02
C GLY A 155 -10.64 -17.17 -8.10
N ASP A 156 -11.29 -16.21 -8.77
CA ASP A 156 -10.62 -15.27 -9.69
C ASP A 156 -9.87 -14.21 -8.88
N PRO A 157 -8.52 -14.19 -8.88
CA PRO A 157 -7.71 -13.35 -8.01
C PRO A 157 -7.88 -11.85 -8.27
N THR A 158 -8.31 -11.46 -9.47
CA THR A 158 -8.42 -10.05 -9.88
C THR A 158 -9.87 -9.59 -10.05
N ARG A 159 -10.84 -10.44 -9.72
CA ARG A 159 -12.27 -10.10 -9.81
C ARG A 159 -12.61 -8.84 -9.03
N LEU A 160 -12.15 -8.73 -7.78
CA LEU A 160 -12.45 -7.58 -6.94
C LEU A 160 -11.82 -6.28 -7.48
N ILE A 161 -10.63 -6.36 -8.10
CA ILE A 161 -10.00 -5.23 -8.78
C ILE A 161 -10.92 -4.72 -9.88
N ARG A 162 -11.39 -5.58 -10.76
CA ARG A 162 -12.30 -5.27 -11.86
C ARG A 162 -13.62 -4.67 -11.37
N GLU A 163 -14.19 -5.25 -10.31
CA GLU A 163 -15.43 -4.74 -9.69
C GLU A 163 -15.21 -3.35 -9.05
N CYS A 164 -14.08 -3.10 -8.39
CA CYS A 164 -13.71 -1.78 -7.86
C CYS A 164 -13.49 -0.77 -8.98
N ALA A 165 -12.78 -1.13 -10.05
CA ALA A 165 -12.57 -0.27 -11.20
C ALA A 165 -13.89 0.14 -11.85
N GLN A 166 -14.84 -0.78 -11.98
CA GLN A 166 -16.19 -0.50 -12.47
C GLN A 166 -16.99 0.38 -11.51
N MET A 167 -16.96 0.08 -10.20
CA MET A 167 -17.70 0.82 -9.18
C MET A 167 -17.23 2.27 -9.06
N PHE A 168 -15.92 2.49 -9.05
CA PHE A 168 -15.36 3.82 -8.90
C PHE A 168 -15.33 4.59 -10.23
N GLY A 169 -15.08 3.91 -11.36
CA GLY A 169 -15.02 4.52 -12.68
C GLY A 169 -14.07 5.72 -12.71
N ASP A 170 -14.49 6.78 -13.41
CA ASP A 170 -13.70 8.02 -13.59
C ASP A 170 -13.96 9.08 -12.48
N ARG A 171 -14.45 8.68 -11.31
CA ARG A 171 -14.69 9.62 -10.20
C ARG A 171 -13.37 10.25 -9.74
N GLN A 172 -13.32 11.58 -9.71
CA GLN A 172 -12.08 12.33 -9.41
C GLN A 172 -11.53 12.10 -7.98
N GLN A 173 -12.40 11.78 -7.03
CA GLN A 173 -12.02 11.56 -5.62
C GLN A 173 -12.18 10.11 -5.20
N ARG A 174 -11.92 9.17 -6.10
CA ARG A 174 -11.92 7.75 -5.77
C ARG A 174 -10.58 7.32 -5.16
N PRO A 175 -10.57 6.29 -4.31
CA PRO A 175 -9.32 5.69 -3.91
C PRO A 175 -8.64 5.03 -5.11
N LEU A 176 -7.32 4.89 -5.03
CA LEU A 176 -6.54 4.08 -5.95
C LEU A 176 -6.69 2.63 -5.63
N ILE A 177 -6.69 1.82 -6.66
CA ILE A 177 -6.79 0.37 -6.58
C ILE A 177 -5.39 -0.21 -6.74
N MET A 178 -4.80 -0.66 -5.62
CA MET A 178 -3.50 -1.34 -5.61
C MET A 178 -3.71 -2.85 -5.54
N ALA A 179 -3.35 -3.56 -6.61
CA ALA A 179 -3.30 -5.02 -6.56
C ALA A 179 -2.26 -5.50 -5.53
N ALA A 180 -2.69 -6.26 -4.52
CA ALA A 180 -1.82 -6.71 -3.43
C ALA A 180 -1.71 -8.23 -3.33
N LEU A 181 -0.63 -8.73 -2.70
CA LEU A 181 -0.28 -10.15 -2.66
C LEU A 181 -0.22 -10.77 -4.05
N VAL A 182 0.38 -10.06 -4.99
CA VAL A 182 0.66 -10.54 -6.35
C VAL A 182 1.97 -11.32 -6.32
N ARG A 183 1.91 -12.62 -6.60
CA ARG A 183 3.07 -13.54 -6.51
C ARG A 183 3.53 -14.09 -7.84
N THR A 184 2.77 -13.87 -8.92
CA THR A 184 3.10 -14.36 -10.26
C THR A 184 2.91 -13.28 -11.32
N VAL A 185 3.65 -13.40 -12.40
CA VAL A 185 3.55 -12.51 -13.58
C VAL A 185 2.15 -12.57 -14.19
N GLU A 186 1.51 -13.75 -14.20
CA GLU A 186 0.16 -13.94 -14.73
C GLU A 186 -0.87 -13.17 -13.91
N THR A 187 -0.76 -13.20 -12.56
CA THR A 187 -1.64 -12.42 -11.68
C THR A 187 -1.40 -10.92 -11.85
N ALA A 188 -0.13 -10.48 -12.04
CA ALA A 188 0.19 -9.09 -12.32
C ALA A 188 -0.44 -8.61 -13.65
N HIS A 189 -0.31 -9.40 -14.72
CA HIS A 189 -0.93 -9.09 -16.02
C HIS A 189 -2.45 -9.02 -15.93
N ALA A 190 -3.07 -9.94 -15.18
CA ALA A 190 -4.51 -9.92 -14.95
C ALA A 190 -4.94 -8.66 -14.18
N ALA A 191 -4.20 -8.26 -13.14
CA ALA A 191 -4.49 -7.07 -12.35
C ALA A 191 -4.43 -5.79 -13.20
N PHE A 192 -3.42 -5.63 -14.05
CA PHE A 192 -3.32 -4.50 -14.96
C PHE A 192 -4.48 -4.46 -15.98
N ARG A 193 -4.80 -5.61 -16.58
CA ARG A 193 -5.92 -5.73 -17.52
C ARG A 193 -7.27 -5.41 -16.86
N ASP A 194 -7.43 -5.77 -15.60
CA ASP A 194 -8.66 -5.56 -14.82
C ASP A 194 -8.74 -4.16 -14.17
N GLY A 195 -7.74 -3.30 -14.43
CA GLY A 195 -7.82 -1.87 -14.15
C GLY A 195 -7.29 -1.45 -12.79
N CYS A 196 -6.27 -2.15 -12.23
CA CYS A 196 -5.57 -1.60 -11.08
C CYS A 196 -4.78 -0.34 -11.48
N ASP A 197 -4.75 0.64 -10.58
CA ASP A 197 -3.93 1.86 -10.73
C ASP A 197 -2.49 1.61 -10.30
N GLU A 198 -2.32 0.65 -9.41
CA GLU A 198 -1.07 0.35 -8.73
C GLU A 198 -0.93 -1.15 -8.49
N LEU A 199 0.29 -1.60 -8.35
CA LEU A 199 0.58 -3.00 -8.02
C LEU A 199 1.72 -3.07 -7.03
N VAL A 200 1.54 -3.83 -5.94
CA VAL A 200 2.64 -4.18 -5.04
C VAL A 200 3.00 -5.66 -5.16
N THR A 201 4.28 -5.92 -5.32
CA THR A 201 4.81 -7.27 -5.46
C THR A 201 6.22 -7.39 -4.87
N MET A 202 6.69 -8.63 -4.70
CA MET A 202 8.11 -8.87 -4.40
C MET A 202 8.95 -8.59 -5.66
N TRP A 203 10.15 -8.08 -5.48
CA TRP A 203 11.08 -7.82 -6.60
C TRP A 203 11.30 -9.06 -7.50
N THR A 204 11.20 -10.27 -6.95
CA THR A 204 11.34 -11.54 -7.67
C THR A 204 10.25 -11.76 -8.74
N VAL A 205 9.07 -11.18 -8.57
CA VAL A 205 7.99 -11.23 -9.57
C VAL A 205 8.20 -10.17 -10.67
N TYR A 206 8.84 -9.07 -10.30
CA TYR A 206 9.17 -7.99 -11.23
C TYR A 206 10.28 -8.37 -12.22
N ARG A 207 11.18 -9.27 -11.81
CA ARG A 207 12.34 -9.72 -12.57
C ARG A 207 11.95 -10.74 -13.65
#